data_853dc81cc195e08a22562a0df45b00a9
#
_entry.id   853dc81cc195e08a22562a0df45b00a9
#
_cell.length_a   1.000
_cell.length_b   1.000
_cell.length_c   1.000
_cell.angle_alpha   90.00
_cell.angle_beta   90.00
_cell.angle_gamma   90.00
#
_symmetry.space_group_name_H-M   'P 1'
#
loop_
_entity.id
_entity.type
_entity.pdbx_description
1 polymer ?
#
loop_
_entity_poly.entity_id
_entity_poly.type
_entity_poly.pdbx_seq_one_letter_code
_entity_poly.pdbx_strand_id
1 'polypeptide(L)'
;RSQMVDYDKLKAENEAYKALANIQEQHPEMSYTSSFVIGRDPLYSFWGFTLDRGTLDGVAVNDAVISDEGYLLGVVREADLTSCKVMTILHPNFNAAGVVSRTRDNGIITGSSDYAADGLCVLTNLNRNTLTQKSDQVITTGLGGVFPADVLVGVVREVVPEVSGKSSIAVIEPGADPRTVRHAFIITNF
;
A
#
# COMPACT_ATOMS: atom_id res chain seq x y z
N ARG A 1 20.81 -0.80 29.23
CA ARG A 1 20.17 -0.11 28.08
C ARG A 1 20.56 -0.72 26.72
N SER A 2 21.84 -1.08 26.47
CA SER A 2 22.26 -1.65 25.18
C SER A 2 21.66 -3.04 24.91
N GLN A 3 21.57 -3.93 25.90
CA GLN A 3 21.00 -5.27 25.76
C GLN A 3 19.51 -5.26 25.41
N MET A 4 18.74 -4.30 25.91
CA MET A 4 17.30 -4.16 25.60
C MET A 4 17.07 -3.67 24.19
N VAL A 5 17.88 -2.72 23.72
CA VAL A 5 17.85 -2.23 22.34
C VAL A 5 18.22 -3.33 21.34
N ASP A 6 19.22 -4.14 21.67
CA ASP A 6 19.65 -5.27 20.84
C ASP A 6 18.56 -6.36 20.76
N TYR A 7 17.85 -6.61 21.88
CA TYR A 7 16.73 -7.57 21.90
C TYR A 7 15.57 -7.11 21.02
N ASP A 8 15.16 -5.86 21.15
CA ASP A 8 14.07 -5.29 20.34
C ASP A 8 14.41 -5.29 18.86
N LYS A 9 15.65 -4.99 18.51
CA LYS A 9 16.15 -5.04 17.13
C LYS A 9 16.10 -6.47 16.58
N LEU A 10 16.63 -7.43 17.32
CA LEU A 10 16.63 -8.85 16.93
C LEU A 10 15.22 -9.40 16.80
N LYS A 11 14.32 -8.99 17.68
CA LYS A 11 12.91 -9.37 17.61
C LYS A 11 12.25 -8.83 16.35
N ALA A 12 12.47 -7.54 16.02
CA ALA A 12 11.94 -6.92 14.82
C ALA A 12 12.48 -7.60 13.55
N GLU A 13 13.78 -7.90 13.49
CA GLU A 13 14.39 -8.64 12.38
C GLU A 13 13.80 -10.04 12.25
N ASN A 14 13.58 -10.75 13.34
CA ASN A 14 12.99 -12.10 13.34
C ASN A 14 11.55 -12.07 12.82
N GLU A 15 10.75 -11.11 13.27
CA GLU A 15 9.38 -10.92 12.77
C GLU A 15 9.36 -10.59 11.27
N ALA A 16 10.30 -9.76 10.79
CA ALA A 16 10.45 -9.44 9.39
C ALA A 16 10.81 -10.68 8.55
N TYR A 17 11.71 -11.54 9.02
CA TYR A 17 12.06 -12.80 8.33
C TYR A 17 10.88 -13.77 8.26
N LYS A 18 10.08 -13.87 9.32
CA LYS A 18 8.88 -14.71 9.32
C LYS A 18 7.83 -14.18 8.34
N ALA A 19 7.62 -12.87 8.32
CA ALA A 19 6.71 -12.23 7.37
C ALA A 19 7.17 -12.44 5.92
N LEU A 20 8.46 -12.31 5.65
CA LEU A 20 9.03 -12.55 4.33
C LEU A 20 8.80 -14.01 3.88
N ALA A 21 9.05 -14.99 4.75
CA ALA A 21 8.81 -16.40 4.45
C ALA A 21 7.35 -16.67 4.09
N ASN A 22 6.41 -16.11 4.84
CA ASN A 22 4.99 -16.27 4.58
C ASN A 22 4.57 -15.66 3.24
N ILE A 23 5.05 -14.46 2.91
CA ILE A 23 4.73 -13.78 1.65
C ILE A 23 5.34 -14.51 0.46
N GLN A 24 6.59 -14.98 0.56
CA GLN A 24 7.24 -15.75 -0.49
C GLN A 24 6.55 -17.09 -0.74
N GLU A 25 6.00 -17.71 0.29
CA GLU A 25 5.22 -18.95 0.15
C GLU A 25 3.90 -18.70 -0.59
N GLN A 26 3.23 -17.56 -0.34
CA GLN A 26 1.98 -17.20 -1.02
C GLN A 26 2.19 -16.79 -2.49
N HIS A 27 3.30 -16.11 -2.78
CA HIS A 27 3.62 -15.55 -4.10
C HIS A 27 5.08 -15.84 -4.48
N PRO A 28 5.41 -17.11 -4.77
CA PRO A 28 6.80 -17.49 -5.06
C PRO A 28 7.35 -16.88 -6.35
N GLU A 29 6.46 -16.41 -7.24
CA GLU A 29 6.84 -15.77 -8.51
C GLU A 29 7.36 -14.34 -8.33
N MET A 30 7.13 -13.71 -7.20
CA MET A 30 7.53 -12.34 -6.92
C MET A 30 8.87 -12.28 -6.18
N SER A 31 9.62 -11.20 -6.43
CA SER A 31 10.84 -10.88 -5.68
C SER A 31 10.58 -9.73 -4.73
N TYR A 32 10.97 -9.91 -3.48
CA TYR A 32 10.75 -8.95 -2.40
C TYR A 32 12.05 -8.48 -1.78
N THR A 33 12.12 -7.19 -1.43
CA THR A 33 13.19 -6.62 -0.63
C THR A 33 12.60 -6.13 0.69
N SER A 34 13.07 -6.71 1.79
CA SER A 34 12.68 -6.31 3.15
C SER A 34 13.30 -4.97 3.50
N SER A 35 12.54 -4.07 4.11
CA SER A 35 13.00 -2.72 4.44
C SER A 35 12.32 -2.18 5.69
N PHE A 36 13.00 -1.26 6.37
CA PHE A 36 12.48 -0.55 7.53
C PHE A 36 12.26 0.92 7.21
N VAL A 37 11.21 1.49 7.81
CA VAL A 37 10.95 2.93 7.73
C VAL A 37 11.98 3.67 8.57
N ILE A 38 12.73 4.58 7.93
CA ILE A 38 13.78 5.39 8.58
C ILE A 38 13.43 6.87 8.64
N GLY A 39 12.36 7.30 8.01
CA GLY A 39 11.95 8.70 8.02
C GLY A 39 10.50 8.91 7.62
N ARG A 40 9.88 9.92 8.24
CA ARG A 40 8.54 10.41 7.91
C ARG A 40 8.53 11.91 8.07
N ASP A 41 7.71 12.59 7.26
CA ASP A 41 7.38 13.99 7.53
C ASP A 41 6.46 14.04 8.76
N PRO A 42 6.84 14.74 9.84
CA PRO A 42 6.01 14.80 11.06
C PRO A 42 4.65 15.45 10.84
N LEU A 43 4.55 16.37 9.87
CA LEU A 43 3.31 17.09 9.57
C LEU A 43 2.43 16.35 8.56
N TYR A 44 3.03 15.58 7.68
CA TYR A 44 2.34 14.90 6.56
C TYR A 44 2.70 13.41 6.47
N SER A 45 2.67 12.73 7.62
CA SER A 45 3.01 11.29 7.72
C SER A 45 2.13 10.39 6.83
N PHE A 46 0.97 10.88 6.42
CA PHE A 46 0.07 10.16 5.52
C PHE A 46 0.46 10.24 4.04
N TRP A 47 1.31 11.22 3.63
CA TRP A 47 1.72 11.35 2.23
C TRP A 47 2.82 10.40 1.79
N GLY A 48 3.75 10.09 2.67
CA GLY A 48 4.89 9.26 2.31
C GLY A 48 5.81 8.94 3.48
N PHE A 49 6.76 8.05 3.20
CA PHE A 49 7.83 7.68 4.14
C PHE A 49 9.07 7.25 3.37
N THR A 50 10.20 7.20 4.09
CA THR A 50 11.49 6.76 3.56
C THR A 50 11.83 5.38 4.09
N LEU A 51 12.30 4.49 3.20
CA LEU A 51 12.78 3.15 3.51
C LEU A 51 14.30 3.07 3.39
N ASP A 52 14.92 2.15 4.14
CA ASP A 52 16.36 1.94 4.23
C ASP A 52 16.92 1.01 3.14
N ARG A 53 16.28 0.93 1.99
CA ARG A 53 16.73 0.18 0.83
C ARG A 53 16.64 1.05 -0.42
N GLY A 54 17.59 0.88 -1.32
CA GLY A 54 17.70 1.70 -2.52
C GLY A 54 18.13 0.89 -3.74
N THR A 55 18.70 1.58 -4.73
CA THR A 55 19.10 0.96 -5.99
C THR A 55 20.13 -0.14 -5.84
N LEU A 56 21.00 -0.06 -4.80
CA LEU A 56 21.95 -1.13 -4.49
C LEU A 56 21.28 -2.44 -4.08
N ASP A 57 20.03 -2.37 -3.62
CA ASP A 57 19.21 -3.52 -3.20
C ASP A 57 18.22 -3.96 -4.29
N GLY A 58 18.34 -3.41 -5.49
CA GLY A 58 17.44 -3.72 -6.61
C GLY A 58 16.17 -2.89 -6.66
N VAL A 59 16.03 -1.88 -5.79
CA VAL A 59 14.85 -1.00 -5.76
C VAL A 59 14.86 -0.03 -6.94
N ALA A 60 13.72 0.12 -7.57
CA ALA A 60 13.52 1.05 -8.68
C ALA A 60 12.26 1.91 -8.45
N VAL A 61 12.22 3.06 -9.13
CA VAL A 61 11.01 3.88 -9.19
C VAL A 61 9.88 3.08 -9.79
N ASN A 62 8.69 3.22 -9.25
CA ASN A 62 7.45 2.49 -9.55
C ASN A 62 7.35 1.08 -8.94
N ASP A 63 8.32 0.64 -8.16
CA ASP A 63 8.15 -0.60 -7.40
C ASP A 63 7.02 -0.46 -6.37
N ALA A 64 6.15 -1.47 -6.31
CA ALA A 64 5.07 -1.50 -5.33
C ALA A 64 5.62 -1.79 -3.92
N VAL A 65 5.00 -1.20 -2.92
CA VAL A 65 5.36 -1.38 -1.50
C VAL A 65 4.17 -1.94 -0.75
N ILE A 66 4.39 -3.05 -0.05
CA ILE A 66 3.35 -3.76 0.70
C ILE A 66 3.75 -3.94 2.17
N SER A 67 2.74 -4.16 3.00
CA SER A 67 2.94 -4.46 4.43
C SER A 67 3.38 -5.92 4.63
N ASP A 68 3.70 -6.26 5.87
CA ASP A 68 4.07 -7.61 6.28
C ASP A 68 3.00 -8.66 5.95
N GLU A 69 1.73 -8.26 6.00
CA GLU A 69 0.59 -9.12 5.68
C GLU A 69 0.18 -9.07 4.20
N GLY A 70 0.89 -8.30 3.38
CA GLY A 70 0.64 -8.21 1.94
C GLY A 70 -0.33 -7.13 1.48
N TYR A 71 -0.68 -6.18 2.35
CA TYR A 71 -1.53 -5.05 1.96
C TYR A 71 -0.73 -3.95 1.29
N LEU A 72 -1.30 -3.38 0.24
CA LEU A 72 -0.69 -2.28 -0.51
C LEU A 72 -0.51 -1.04 0.39
N LEU A 73 0.71 -0.53 0.43
CA LEU A 73 1.07 0.70 1.18
C LEU A 73 1.32 1.89 0.27
N GLY A 74 1.90 1.65 -0.90
CA GLY A 74 2.26 2.72 -1.79
C GLY A 74 3.16 2.28 -2.94
N VAL A 75 3.91 3.23 -3.47
CA VAL A 75 4.79 3.06 -4.62
C VAL A 75 6.08 3.85 -4.42
N VAL A 76 7.21 3.31 -4.86
CA VAL A 76 8.50 4.02 -4.82
C VAL A 76 8.47 5.17 -5.83
N ARG A 77 8.69 6.39 -5.36
CA ARG A 77 8.72 7.61 -6.18
C ARG A 77 10.13 8.10 -6.46
N GLU A 78 11.03 7.93 -5.53
CA GLU A 78 12.45 8.26 -5.67
C GLU A 78 13.27 7.12 -5.11
N ALA A 79 14.36 6.76 -5.78
CA ALA A 79 15.29 5.74 -5.33
C ALA A 79 16.71 6.29 -5.36
N ASP A 80 17.34 6.35 -4.19
CA ASP A 80 18.75 6.64 -4.00
C ASP A 80 19.53 5.34 -3.87
N LEU A 81 20.86 5.40 -3.68
CA LEU A 81 21.70 4.22 -3.56
C LEU A 81 21.29 3.30 -2.40
N THR A 82 20.99 3.87 -1.23
CA THR A 82 20.74 3.12 0.01
C THR A 82 19.37 3.36 0.63
N SER A 83 18.55 4.21 0.02
CA SER A 83 17.22 4.56 0.50
C SER A 83 16.26 4.81 -0.64
N CYS A 84 14.97 4.80 -0.33
CA CYS A 84 13.95 5.21 -1.28
C CYS A 84 12.81 5.95 -0.58
N LYS A 85 12.12 6.78 -1.34
CA LYS A 85 10.92 7.50 -0.87
C LYS A 85 9.67 6.86 -1.48
N VAL A 86 8.73 6.55 -0.61
CA VAL A 86 7.46 5.93 -0.96
C VAL A 86 6.34 6.96 -0.89
N MET A 87 5.56 7.04 -1.95
CA MET A 87 4.27 7.74 -1.95
C MET A 87 3.19 6.75 -1.52
N THR A 88 2.45 7.08 -0.47
CA THR A 88 1.42 6.18 0.07
C THR A 88 0.15 6.19 -0.77
N ILE A 89 -0.68 5.16 -0.57
CA ILE A 89 -2.03 5.07 -1.16
C ILE A 89 -2.97 6.19 -0.69
N LEU A 90 -2.59 6.95 0.34
CA LEU A 90 -3.37 8.08 0.85
C LEU A 90 -3.11 9.38 0.08
N HIS A 91 -2.06 9.40 -0.73
CA HIS A 91 -1.67 10.58 -1.50
C HIS A 91 -2.59 10.76 -2.71
N PRO A 92 -3.09 12.00 -2.98
CA PRO A 92 -3.98 12.25 -4.14
C PRO A 92 -3.37 11.91 -5.51
N ASN A 93 -2.05 11.92 -5.62
CA ASN A 93 -1.34 11.57 -6.86
C ASN A 93 -1.07 10.06 -7.00
N PHE A 94 -1.42 9.25 -6.00
CA PHE A 94 -1.33 7.80 -6.11
C PHE A 94 -2.45 7.27 -7.01
N ASN A 95 -2.14 6.40 -7.94
CA ASN A 95 -3.11 5.77 -8.83
C ASN A 95 -2.76 4.30 -9.05
N ALA A 96 -3.70 3.43 -8.76
CA ALA A 96 -3.60 2.01 -9.09
C ALA A 96 -4.95 1.49 -9.55
N ALA A 97 -4.95 0.64 -10.56
CA ALA A 97 -6.18 0.00 -11.00
C ALA A 97 -6.66 -1.00 -9.95
N GLY A 98 -7.90 -0.87 -9.52
CA GLY A 98 -8.51 -1.68 -8.49
C GLY A 98 -9.83 -2.30 -8.90
N VAL A 99 -10.23 -3.32 -8.16
CA VAL A 99 -11.50 -4.01 -8.36
C VAL A 99 -12.08 -4.43 -7.01
N VAL A 100 -13.38 -4.34 -6.89
CA VAL A 100 -14.11 -4.92 -5.76
C VAL A 100 -14.27 -6.42 -6.03
N SER A 101 -13.73 -7.26 -5.16
CA SER A 101 -13.67 -8.72 -5.40
C SER A 101 -15.03 -9.36 -5.63
N ARG A 102 -16.04 -8.97 -4.85
CA ARG A 102 -17.38 -9.58 -4.90
C ARG A 102 -18.18 -9.14 -6.13
N THR A 103 -18.22 -7.82 -6.38
CA THR A 103 -19.06 -7.25 -7.46
C THR A 103 -18.33 -7.19 -8.79
N ARG A 104 -17.00 -7.29 -8.79
CA ARG A 104 -16.10 -7.10 -9.94
C ARG A 104 -16.17 -5.69 -10.53
N ASP A 105 -16.65 -4.72 -9.75
CA ASP A 105 -16.63 -3.32 -10.15
C ASP A 105 -15.20 -2.78 -10.16
N ASN A 106 -14.79 -2.24 -11.29
CA ASN A 106 -13.46 -1.69 -11.50
C ASN A 106 -13.44 -0.19 -11.18
N GLY A 107 -12.30 0.27 -10.70
CA GLY A 107 -12.09 1.68 -10.44
C GLY A 107 -10.61 1.99 -10.27
N ILE A 108 -10.32 3.19 -9.82
CA ILE A 108 -8.95 3.64 -9.54
C ILE A 108 -8.80 3.85 -8.04
N ILE A 109 -7.83 3.15 -7.46
CA ILE A 109 -7.41 3.34 -6.07
C ILE A 109 -6.56 4.60 -6.03
N THR A 110 -6.95 5.58 -5.24
CA THR A 110 -6.23 6.82 -5.08
C THR A 110 -6.44 7.40 -3.68
N GLY A 111 -5.59 8.34 -3.29
CA GLY A 111 -5.78 9.09 -2.07
C GLY A 111 -6.71 10.27 -2.27
N SER A 112 -7.19 10.81 -1.17
CA SER A 112 -8.03 12.02 -1.14
C SER A 112 -7.63 12.87 0.05
N SER A 113 -7.46 14.16 -0.17
CA SER A 113 -7.15 15.11 0.91
C SER A 113 -8.20 15.12 2.02
N ASP A 114 -9.44 14.76 1.69
CA ASP A 114 -10.56 14.72 2.65
C ASP A 114 -10.45 13.53 3.61
N TYR A 115 -9.78 12.45 3.20
CA TYR A 115 -9.73 11.20 3.95
C TYR A 115 -8.33 10.80 4.44
N ALA A 116 -7.28 11.40 3.87
CA ALA A 116 -5.89 10.98 4.12
C ALA A 116 -5.49 11.05 5.60
N ALA A 117 -5.89 12.11 6.30
CA ALA A 117 -5.56 12.28 7.72
C ALA A 117 -6.20 11.20 8.59
N ASP A 118 -7.34 10.64 8.18
CA ASP A 118 -8.03 9.54 8.84
C ASP A 118 -7.50 8.17 8.41
N GLY A 119 -6.50 8.14 7.55
CA GLY A 119 -5.90 6.90 7.07
C GLY A 119 -6.75 6.15 6.06
N LEU A 120 -7.65 6.83 5.37
CA LEU A 120 -8.56 6.25 4.39
C LEU A 120 -8.15 6.66 2.97
N CYS A 121 -8.36 5.77 2.01
CA CYS A 121 -8.23 6.06 0.58
C CYS A 121 -9.56 5.79 -0.12
N VAL A 122 -9.60 5.94 -1.44
CA VAL A 122 -10.85 5.79 -2.19
C VAL A 122 -10.65 4.94 -3.44
N LEU A 123 -11.71 4.28 -3.86
CA LEU A 123 -11.84 3.65 -5.17
C LEU A 123 -12.83 4.50 -5.98
N THR A 124 -12.33 5.16 -7.01
CA THR A 124 -13.11 6.11 -7.82
C THR A 124 -13.64 5.46 -9.09
N ASN A 125 -14.48 6.18 -9.82
CA ASN A 125 -15.04 5.76 -11.11
C ASN A 125 -15.95 4.53 -11.04
N LEU A 126 -16.55 4.27 -9.90
CA LEU A 126 -17.58 3.23 -9.78
C LEU A 126 -18.87 3.67 -10.47
N ASN A 127 -19.58 2.73 -11.04
CA ASN A 127 -20.90 2.98 -11.61
C ASN A 127 -21.84 3.57 -10.54
N ARG A 128 -22.67 4.54 -10.93
CA ARG A 128 -23.65 5.16 -10.04
C ARG A 128 -24.55 4.13 -9.34
N ASN A 129 -24.88 3.04 -10.04
CA ASN A 129 -25.75 1.96 -9.56
C ASN A 129 -24.94 0.76 -9.04
N THR A 130 -23.70 0.99 -8.60
CA THR A 130 -22.83 -0.07 -8.08
C THR A 130 -23.52 -0.84 -6.95
N LEU A 131 -23.31 -2.16 -6.93
CA LEU A 131 -23.73 -3.05 -5.85
C LEU A 131 -22.66 -3.18 -4.75
N THR A 132 -21.57 -2.44 -4.87
CA THR A 132 -20.52 -2.37 -3.85
C THR A 132 -21.11 -1.88 -2.53
N GLN A 133 -20.75 -2.54 -1.46
CA GLN A 133 -21.25 -2.25 -0.11
C GLN A 133 -20.14 -2.34 0.93
N LYS A 134 -20.46 -1.88 2.13
CA LYS A 134 -19.56 -1.96 3.29
C LYS A 134 -19.03 -3.39 3.48
N SER A 135 -17.75 -3.49 3.82
CA SER A 135 -16.99 -4.72 4.06
C SER A 135 -16.59 -5.49 2.80
N ASP A 136 -16.91 -5.00 1.61
CA ASP A 136 -16.39 -5.58 0.38
C ASP A 136 -14.88 -5.39 0.28
N GLN A 137 -14.18 -6.43 -0.17
CA GLN A 137 -12.73 -6.40 -0.37
C GLN A 137 -12.34 -5.70 -1.67
N VAL A 138 -11.28 -4.90 -1.61
CA VAL A 138 -10.67 -4.25 -2.77
C VAL A 138 -9.26 -4.80 -2.98
N ILE A 139 -8.97 -5.17 -4.22
CA ILE A 139 -7.67 -5.69 -4.67
C ILE A 139 -7.20 -4.95 -5.91
N THR A 140 -5.91 -5.06 -6.23
CA THR A 140 -5.37 -4.54 -7.49
C THR A 140 -5.73 -5.46 -8.65
N THR A 141 -5.83 -4.89 -9.87
CA THR A 141 -6.09 -5.67 -11.08
C THR A 141 -4.84 -6.03 -11.88
N GLY A 142 -3.74 -5.32 -11.66
CA GLY A 142 -2.54 -5.44 -12.48
C GLY A 142 -2.59 -4.67 -13.80
N LEU A 143 -3.69 -3.98 -14.10
CA LEU A 143 -3.79 -3.16 -15.30
C LEU A 143 -2.77 -2.02 -15.25
N GLY A 144 -2.12 -1.75 -16.37
CA GLY A 144 -1.06 -0.74 -16.47
C GLY A 144 0.34 -1.26 -16.16
N GLY A 145 0.48 -2.46 -15.59
CA GLY A 145 1.77 -3.15 -15.40
C GLY A 145 2.68 -2.58 -14.31
N VAL A 146 2.24 -1.56 -13.56
CA VAL A 146 3.02 -0.98 -12.44
C VAL A 146 2.87 -1.82 -11.18
N PHE A 147 1.67 -2.30 -10.91
CA PHE A 147 1.36 -3.12 -9.75
C PHE A 147 1.06 -4.56 -10.17
N PRO A 148 1.49 -5.56 -9.40
CA PRO A 148 1.00 -6.93 -9.63
C PRO A 148 -0.50 -7.01 -9.38
N ALA A 149 -1.15 -7.98 -10.01
CA ALA A 149 -2.56 -8.28 -9.77
C ALA A 149 -2.76 -8.93 -8.40
N ASP A 150 -3.98 -8.83 -7.89
CA ASP A 150 -4.45 -9.52 -6.68
C ASP A 150 -3.75 -9.09 -5.38
N VAL A 151 -3.14 -7.91 -5.36
CA VAL A 151 -2.60 -7.32 -4.11
C VAL A 151 -3.77 -6.77 -3.29
N LEU A 152 -3.86 -7.19 -2.04
CA LEU A 152 -4.90 -6.72 -1.12
C LEU A 152 -4.71 -5.24 -0.80
N VAL A 153 -5.79 -4.47 -0.82
CA VAL A 153 -5.78 -3.04 -0.46
C VAL A 153 -6.46 -2.82 0.87
N GLY A 154 -7.67 -3.26 1.00
CA GLY A 154 -8.47 -3.11 2.21
C GLY A 154 -9.93 -3.44 1.97
N VAL A 155 -10.79 -2.90 2.82
CA VAL A 155 -12.23 -3.12 2.75
C VAL A 155 -12.97 -1.80 2.57
N VAL A 156 -14.12 -1.86 1.90
CA VAL A 156 -15.02 -0.72 1.72
C VAL A 156 -15.64 -0.35 3.07
N ARG A 157 -15.51 0.91 3.45
CA ARG A 157 -16.14 1.48 4.64
C ARG A 157 -17.52 2.01 4.34
N GLU A 158 -17.66 2.73 3.23
CA GLU A 158 -18.92 3.29 2.74
C GLU A 158 -18.82 3.59 1.24
N VAL A 159 -19.96 3.72 0.60
CA VAL A 159 -20.07 4.15 -0.80
C VAL A 159 -20.83 5.47 -0.83
N VAL A 160 -20.23 6.49 -1.45
CA VAL A 160 -20.81 7.82 -1.56
C VAL A 160 -20.92 8.22 -3.03
N PRO A 161 -22.00 8.93 -3.44
CA PRO A 161 -22.07 9.46 -4.78
C PRO A 161 -21.07 10.61 -4.97
N GLU A 162 -20.48 10.70 -6.15
CA GLU A 162 -19.70 11.90 -6.52
C GLU A 162 -20.63 13.11 -6.70
N VAL A 163 -20.04 14.31 -6.50
CA VAL A 163 -20.75 15.59 -6.64
C VAL A 163 -21.40 15.71 -8.03
N SER A 164 -20.77 15.18 -9.07
CA SER A 164 -21.31 15.16 -10.43
C SER A 164 -22.57 14.28 -10.58
N GLY A 165 -22.82 13.36 -9.66
CA GLY A 165 -23.92 12.38 -9.73
C GLY A 165 -23.78 11.32 -10.81
N LYS A 166 -22.67 11.29 -11.56
CA LYS A 166 -22.43 10.34 -12.67
C LYS A 166 -21.74 9.06 -12.23
N SER A 167 -21.05 9.09 -11.12
CA SER A 167 -20.28 7.97 -10.58
C SER A 167 -20.40 7.93 -9.06
N SER A 168 -19.87 6.86 -8.47
CA SER A 168 -19.77 6.68 -7.03
C SER A 168 -18.34 6.42 -6.62
N ILE A 169 -18.03 6.72 -5.38
CA ILE A 169 -16.72 6.49 -4.74
C ILE A 169 -16.92 5.52 -3.59
N ALA A 170 -16.09 4.50 -3.51
CA ALA A 170 -15.98 3.67 -2.32
C ALA A 170 -14.85 4.20 -1.44
N VAL A 171 -15.17 4.54 -0.21
CA VAL A 171 -14.16 4.90 0.80
C VAL A 171 -13.59 3.60 1.35
N ILE A 172 -12.27 3.46 1.27
CA ILE A 172 -11.56 2.22 1.64
C ILE A 172 -10.83 2.43 2.96
N GLU A 173 -11.02 1.48 3.87
CA GLU A 173 -10.16 1.31 5.04
C GLU A 173 -9.02 0.37 4.67
N PRO A 174 -7.77 0.86 4.52
CA PRO A 174 -6.63 0.02 4.18
C PRO A 174 -6.40 -1.09 5.21
N GLY A 175 -5.97 -2.25 4.75
CA GLY A 175 -5.66 -3.37 5.64
C GLY A 175 -4.41 -3.16 6.49
N ALA A 176 -3.52 -2.25 6.05
CA ALA A 176 -2.39 -1.76 6.83
C ALA A 176 -2.38 -0.23 6.77
N ASP A 177 -2.04 0.40 7.90
CA ASP A 177 -2.04 1.87 7.99
C ASP A 177 -0.68 2.43 7.53
N PRO A 178 -0.62 3.11 6.37
CA PRO A 178 0.64 3.69 5.88
C PRO A 178 1.25 4.73 6.81
N ARG A 179 0.45 5.34 7.70
CA ARG A 179 0.90 6.38 8.62
C ARG A 179 1.76 5.85 9.76
N THR A 180 1.66 4.55 10.08
CA THR A 180 2.26 3.96 11.29
C THR A 180 3.13 2.74 11.03
N VAL A 181 3.16 2.19 9.82
CA VAL A 181 4.00 1.03 9.50
C VAL A 181 5.47 1.33 9.78
N ARG A 182 6.19 0.33 10.26
CA ARG A 182 7.63 0.40 10.55
C ARG A 182 8.47 -0.46 9.64
N HIS A 183 7.85 -1.47 9.03
CA HIS A 183 8.48 -2.41 8.13
C HIS A 183 7.62 -2.60 6.89
N ALA A 184 8.26 -2.76 5.73
CA ALA A 184 7.56 -2.99 4.46
C ALA A 184 8.40 -3.87 3.55
N PHE A 185 7.72 -4.54 2.61
CA PHE A 185 8.36 -5.24 1.49
C PHE A 185 8.21 -4.40 0.22
N ILE A 186 9.32 -4.27 -0.50
CA ILE A 186 9.34 -3.67 -1.82
C ILE A 186 9.30 -4.80 -2.85
N ILE A 187 8.33 -4.79 -3.73
CA ILE A 187 8.22 -5.78 -4.80
C ILE A 187 9.10 -5.31 -5.96
N THR A 188 10.27 -5.94 -6.09
CA THR A 188 11.26 -5.55 -7.08
C THR A 188 11.08 -6.26 -8.42
N ASN A 189 10.33 -7.34 -8.44
CA ASN A 189 9.98 -8.07 -9.65
C ASN A 189 8.70 -8.89 -9.46
N PHE A 190 7.91 -8.98 -10.52
CA PHE A 190 6.68 -9.77 -10.54
C PHE A 190 6.30 -10.24 -11.95
#